data_c05206951a6c31c5c8eeffb4b1417181
#
_entry.id   c05206951a6c31c5c8eeffb4b1417181
#
_cell.length_a   1.000
_cell.length_b   1.000
_cell.length_c   1.000
_cell.angle_alpha   90.00
_cell.angle_beta   90.00
_cell.angle_gamma   90.00
#
_symmetry.space_group_name_H-M   'P 1'
#
loop_
_entity.id
_entity.type
_entity.pdbx_description
1 polymer ?
#
loop_
_entity_poly.entity_id
_entity_poly.type
_entity_poly.pdbx_seq_one_letter_code
_entity_poly.pdbx_strand_id
1 'polypeptide(L)'
;MAGHSKWHNIQHRKGAQDAKRGKIFTKLIKEIVVAAKAGGGIIENNPGLRMVIDKALAANMKKDTIENAIKRGSGELEGDNYEEVRYEGYGLGGTAIMVDTLTDNRNRTVADVRHAFSKHGGNLGTDGSVSYLFTKQGFINFESGDEDQIMEAALDAGADDVITNDDGSIDVITTPEDFFTVKDALTEAGLEPTHAQVTMEPSTRVELNLNDAEKFMKLIDRLEDLDDTQEVYHNADISDEVMAQL
;
A
#
# COMPACT_ATOMS: atom_id res chain seq x y z
N MET A 1 9.67 5.78 -18.17
CA MET A 1 9.38 4.94 -16.96
C MET A 1 7.92 5.10 -16.59
N ALA A 2 7.05 4.29 -17.19
CA ALA A 2 5.59 4.40 -17.08
C ALA A 2 4.98 3.40 -16.08
N GLY A 3 5.69 3.04 -15.01
CA GLY A 3 5.30 1.92 -14.16
C GLY A 3 4.44 2.27 -12.94
N HIS A 4 4.52 3.48 -12.42
CA HIS A 4 3.84 3.86 -11.19
C HIS A 4 2.36 4.19 -11.40
N SER A 5 2.03 5.00 -12.40
CA SER A 5 0.65 5.37 -12.73
C SER A 5 -0.20 4.15 -13.13
N LYS A 6 0.42 3.16 -13.79
CA LYS A 6 -0.25 1.93 -14.24
C LYS A 6 -0.70 1.04 -13.08
N TRP A 7 0.12 0.88 -12.04
CA TRP A 7 -0.25 0.09 -10.86
C TRP A 7 -1.42 0.73 -10.09
N HIS A 8 -1.40 2.04 -9.92
CA HIS A 8 -2.52 2.75 -9.29
C HIS A 8 -3.83 2.58 -10.07
N ASN A 9 -3.79 2.63 -11.40
CA ASN A 9 -4.97 2.38 -12.23
C ASN A 9 -5.54 0.96 -12.06
N ILE A 10 -4.69 -0.03 -11.78
CA ILE A 10 -5.13 -1.42 -11.50
C ILE A 10 -5.84 -1.49 -10.14
N GLN A 11 -5.29 -0.86 -9.11
CA GLN A 11 -5.95 -0.80 -7.79
C GLN A 11 -7.30 -0.10 -7.84
N HIS A 12 -7.44 0.98 -8.63
CA HIS A 12 -8.70 1.72 -8.77
C HIS A 12 -9.81 0.95 -9.47
N ARG A 13 -9.50 0.15 -10.49
CA ARG A 13 -10.50 -0.72 -11.14
C ARG A 13 -11.12 -1.77 -10.20
N LYS A 14 -10.41 -2.13 -9.13
CA LYS A 14 -10.90 -3.07 -8.08
C LYS A 14 -11.84 -2.41 -7.05
N GLY A 15 -12.00 -1.09 -7.03
CA GLY A 15 -12.73 -0.33 -6.01
C GLY A 15 -14.25 -0.53 -5.95
N ALA A 16 -14.87 -1.34 -6.78
CA ALA A 16 -16.31 -1.34 -7.00
C ALA A 16 -17.05 -2.57 -6.48
N GLN A 17 -16.92 -2.96 -5.17
CA GLN A 17 -17.86 -3.93 -4.59
C GLN A 17 -18.03 -3.78 -3.07
N ASP A 18 -19.29 -3.67 -2.61
CA ASP A 18 -19.67 -3.51 -1.19
C ASP A 18 -19.20 -4.64 -0.25
N ALA A 19 -19.00 -5.86 -0.77
CA ALA A 19 -18.45 -6.98 0.00
C ALA A 19 -16.98 -6.75 0.42
N LYS A 20 -16.22 -5.96 -0.33
CA LYS A 20 -14.84 -5.58 -0.02
C LYS A 20 -14.77 -4.51 1.08
N ARG A 21 -15.84 -3.70 1.25
CA ARG A 21 -15.87 -2.61 2.24
C ARG A 21 -15.75 -3.12 3.68
N GLY A 22 -16.41 -4.23 4.00
CA GLY A 22 -16.32 -4.86 5.33
C GLY A 22 -14.89 -5.33 5.64
N LYS A 23 -14.21 -5.95 4.66
CA LYS A 23 -12.81 -6.37 4.80
C LYS A 23 -11.85 -5.19 4.96
N ILE A 24 -12.02 -4.14 4.15
CA ILE A 24 -11.22 -2.91 4.26
C ILE A 24 -11.34 -2.31 5.67
N PHE A 25 -12.55 -2.24 6.23
CA PHE A 25 -12.76 -1.72 7.57
C PHE A 25 -12.10 -2.58 8.64
N THR A 26 -12.16 -3.91 8.51
CA THR A 26 -11.49 -4.81 9.46
C THR A 26 -9.97 -4.61 9.43
N LYS A 27 -9.38 -4.48 8.25
CA LYS A 27 -7.94 -4.21 8.08
C LYS A 27 -7.55 -2.87 8.70
N LEU A 28 -8.26 -1.81 8.38
CA LEU A 28 -8.00 -0.46 8.94
C LEU A 28 -8.16 -0.43 10.47
N ILE A 29 -9.12 -1.14 11.03
CA ILE A 29 -9.27 -1.26 12.50
C ILE A 29 -8.03 -1.91 13.11
N LYS A 30 -7.50 -2.99 12.53
CA LYS A 30 -6.26 -3.64 12.99
C LYS A 30 -5.07 -2.67 12.92
N GLU A 31 -4.91 -1.94 11.81
CA GLU A 31 -3.85 -0.93 11.65
C GLU A 31 -3.94 0.17 12.72
N ILE A 32 -5.15 0.70 12.97
CA ILE A 32 -5.36 1.73 14.00
C ILE A 32 -4.97 1.19 15.39
N VAL A 33 -5.40 -0.03 15.74
CA VAL A 33 -5.07 -0.66 17.03
C VAL A 33 -3.55 -0.80 17.19
N VAL A 34 -2.86 -1.28 16.16
CA VAL A 34 -1.39 -1.47 16.21
C VAL A 34 -0.67 -0.13 16.27
N ALA A 35 -1.06 0.85 15.46
CA ALA A 35 -0.47 2.18 15.47
C ALA A 35 -0.65 2.89 16.82
N ALA A 36 -1.86 2.80 17.41
CA ALA A 36 -2.14 3.37 18.72
C ALA A 36 -1.35 2.66 19.85
N LYS A 37 -1.15 1.34 19.74
CA LYS A 37 -0.35 0.56 20.69
C LYS A 37 1.14 0.93 20.62
N ALA A 38 1.66 1.17 19.42
CA ALA A 38 3.08 1.47 19.22
C ALA A 38 3.46 2.90 19.63
N GLY A 39 2.63 3.90 19.28
CA GLY A 39 2.95 5.33 19.46
C GLY A 39 2.00 6.10 20.37
N GLY A 40 1.03 5.42 21.01
CA GLY A 40 -0.01 6.03 21.84
C GLY A 40 -1.22 6.53 21.04
N GLY A 41 -2.33 6.81 21.74
CA GLY A 41 -3.61 7.22 21.15
C GLY A 41 -3.73 8.70 20.80
N ILE A 42 -2.68 9.50 21.02
CA ILE A 42 -2.70 10.96 20.72
C ILE A 42 -2.24 11.15 19.28
N ILE A 43 -3.16 11.55 18.39
CA ILE A 43 -2.95 11.64 16.94
C ILE A 43 -1.81 12.60 16.58
N GLU A 44 -1.73 13.75 17.27
CA GLU A 44 -0.73 14.79 17.05
C GLU A 44 0.70 14.28 17.31
N ASN A 45 0.85 13.32 18.20
CA ASN A 45 2.15 12.77 18.62
C ASN A 45 2.49 11.44 17.92
N ASN A 46 1.58 10.93 17.08
CA ASN A 46 1.71 9.62 16.44
C ASN A 46 1.47 9.73 14.92
N PRO A 47 2.53 9.99 14.12
CA PRO A 47 2.41 10.11 12.66
C PRO A 47 1.86 8.84 12.00
N GLY A 48 2.23 7.66 12.51
CA GLY A 48 1.71 6.38 12.02
C GLY A 48 0.19 6.26 12.22
N LEU A 49 -0.31 6.64 13.40
CA LEU A 49 -1.74 6.65 13.69
C LEU A 49 -2.47 7.67 12.81
N ARG A 50 -1.91 8.87 12.60
CA ARG A 50 -2.50 9.90 11.72
C ARG A 50 -2.68 9.37 10.29
N MET A 51 -1.66 8.70 9.74
CA MET A 51 -1.72 8.12 8.40
C MET A 51 -2.85 7.09 8.25
N VAL A 52 -3.00 6.21 9.24
CA VAL A 52 -4.06 5.18 9.20
C VAL A 52 -5.45 5.80 9.37
N ILE A 53 -5.57 6.85 10.19
CA ILE A 53 -6.84 7.59 10.34
C ILE A 53 -7.23 8.27 9.04
N ASP A 54 -6.29 8.89 8.32
CA ASP A 54 -6.56 9.50 7.01
C ASP A 54 -7.07 8.46 6.01
N LYS A 55 -6.44 7.28 5.95
CA LYS A 55 -6.93 6.12 5.15
C LYS A 55 -8.35 5.72 5.57
N ALA A 56 -8.63 5.64 6.87
CA ALA A 56 -9.93 5.24 7.39
C ALA A 56 -11.03 6.26 7.06
N LEU A 57 -10.74 7.55 7.15
CA LEU A 57 -11.65 8.63 6.78
C LEU A 57 -11.91 8.64 5.27
N ALA A 58 -10.87 8.44 4.44
CA ALA A 58 -11.01 8.31 2.99
C ALA A 58 -11.88 7.10 2.60
N ALA A 59 -11.81 6.01 3.38
CA ALA A 59 -12.70 4.85 3.22
C ALA A 59 -14.12 5.07 3.78
N ASN A 60 -14.46 6.27 4.26
CA ASN A 60 -15.72 6.62 4.92
C ASN A 60 -16.00 5.81 6.21
N MET A 61 -14.99 5.50 7.00
CA MET A 61 -15.15 4.91 8.33
C MET A 61 -15.72 5.95 9.29
N LYS A 62 -16.66 5.53 10.15
CA LYS A 62 -17.26 6.42 11.16
C LYS A 62 -16.25 6.78 12.24
N LYS A 63 -16.27 8.03 12.70
CA LYS A 63 -15.38 8.53 13.77
C LYS A 63 -15.45 7.67 15.04
N ASP A 64 -16.64 7.27 15.48
CA ASP A 64 -16.82 6.42 16.65
C ASP A 64 -16.09 5.07 16.52
N THR A 65 -16.04 4.51 15.29
CA THR A 65 -15.31 3.27 15.01
C THR A 65 -13.80 3.49 15.13
N ILE A 66 -13.29 4.60 14.61
CA ILE A 66 -11.89 5.01 14.71
C ILE A 66 -11.50 5.22 16.19
N GLU A 67 -12.28 5.98 16.95
CA GLU A 67 -12.04 6.25 18.37
C GLU A 67 -12.01 4.95 19.20
N ASN A 68 -12.95 4.03 18.94
CA ASN A 68 -12.97 2.74 19.62
C ASN A 68 -11.73 1.88 19.30
N ALA A 69 -11.24 1.93 18.05
CA ALA A 69 -10.01 1.24 17.67
C ALA A 69 -8.78 1.86 18.36
N ILE A 70 -8.70 3.18 18.46
CA ILE A 70 -7.65 3.88 19.20
C ILE A 70 -7.66 3.49 20.67
N LYS A 71 -8.83 3.46 21.33
CA LYS A 71 -8.98 3.05 22.74
C LYS A 71 -8.56 1.62 23.00
N ARG A 72 -8.79 0.70 22.05
CA ARG A 72 -8.28 -0.68 22.13
C ARG A 72 -6.75 -0.72 22.07
N GLY A 73 -6.16 0.04 21.15
CA GLY A 73 -4.71 0.12 21.00
C GLY A 73 -4.01 0.80 22.19
N SER A 74 -4.60 1.85 22.75
CA SER A 74 -4.07 2.56 23.92
C SER A 74 -4.27 1.80 25.26
N GLY A 75 -5.01 0.68 25.25
CA GLY A 75 -5.24 -0.13 26.43
C GLY A 75 -6.43 0.33 27.31
N GLU A 76 -7.22 1.30 26.84
CA GLU A 76 -8.43 1.75 27.54
C GLU A 76 -9.60 0.76 27.38
N LEU A 77 -9.57 -0.05 26.32
CA LEU A 77 -10.51 -1.12 26.06
C LEU A 77 -9.78 -2.44 25.82
N GLU A 78 -10.44 -3.55 26.13
CA GLU A 78 -9.92 -4.88 25.80
C GLU A 78 -9.80 -5.06 24.30
N GLY A 79 -8.65 -5.53 23.80
CA GLY A 79 -8.37 -5.69 22.38
C GLY A 79 -7.45 -6.85 22.07
N ASP A 80 -7.47 -7.30 20.84
CA ASP A 80 -6.61 -8.37 20.35
C ASP A 80 -5.14 -7.92 20.28
N ASN A 81 -4.24 -8.88 20.45
CA ASN A 81 -2.81 -8.64 20.37
C ASN A 81 -2.32 -9.03 18.97
N TYR A 82 -2.28 -8.07 18.04
CA TYR A 82 -1.78 -8.29 16.70
C TYR A 82 -0.25 -8.18 16.65
N GLU A 83 0.36 -9.06 15.84
CA GLU A 83 1.78 -9.04 15.46
C GLU A 83 1.90 -8.66 14.00
N GLU A 84 2.88 -7.81 13.68
CA GLU A 84 3.29 -7.52 12.30
C GLU A 84 4.18 -8.66 11.81
N VAL A 85 3.81 -9.26 10.67
CA VAL A 85 4.59 -10.32 10.04
C VAL A 85 4.65 -10.05 8.55
N ARG A 86 5.87 -10.00 7.99
CA ARG A 86 6.11 -9.92 6.55
C ARG A 86 6.41 -11.29 6.01
N TYR A 87 5.75 -11.64 4.92
CA TYR A 87 6.02 -12.83 4.14
C TYR A 87 6.61 -12.42 2.79
N GLU A 88 7.58 -13.19 2.32
CA GLU A 88 8.31 -12.92 1.10
C GLU A 88 8.27 -14.14 0.19
N GLY A 89 8.11 -13.94 -1.12
CA GLY A 89 8.06 -15.04 -2.06
C GLY A 89 8.18 -14.61 -3.51
N TYR A 90 8.09 -15.59 -4.37
CA TYR A 90 8.16 -15.42 -5.82
C TYR A 90 6.86 -15.86 -6.48
N GLY A 91 6.37 -15.06 -7.41
CA GLY A 91 5.24 -15.35 -8.28
C GLY A 91 5.69 -15.81 -9.67
N LEU A 92 4.75 -15.74 -10.62
CA LEU A 92 4.96 -16.11 -12.01
C LEU A 92 6.06 -15.23 -12.64
N GLY A 93 6.82 -15.80 -13.58
CA GLY A 93 7.90 -15.08 -14.24
C GLY A 93 9.08 -14.73 -13.33
N GLY A 94 9.09 -15.19 -12.07
CA GLY A 94 10.10 -14.81 -11.08
C GLY A 94 9.83 -13.44 -10.43
N THR A 95 8.59 -12.97 -10.47
CA THR A 95 8.18 -11.73 -9.79
C THR A 95 8.39 -11.85 -8.29
N ALA A 96 8.95 -10.81 -7.70
CA ALA A 96 9.10 -10.69 -6.25
C ALA A 96 7.80 -10.19 -5.63
N ILE A 97 7.38 -10.81 -4.52
CA ILE A 97 6.14 -10.45 -3.81
C ILE A 97 6.43 -10.37 -2.32
N MET A 98 6.04 -9.25 -1.69
CA MET A 98 6.02 -9.08 -0.23
C MET A 98 4.57 -8.95 0.23
N VAL A 99 4.25 -9.58 1.35
CA VAL A 99 2.91 -9.57 1.96
C VAL A 99 3.06 -9.13 3.41
N ASP A 100 2.61 -7.92 3.70
CA ASP A 100 2.56 -7.40 5.07
C ASP A 100 1.25 -7.82 5.72
N THR A 101 1.33 -8.39 6.92
CA THR A 101 0.18 -8.93 7.65
C THR A 101 0.13 -8.41 9.08
N LEU A 102 -1.09 -8.28 9.60
CA LEU A 102 -1.37 -8.09 11.03
C LEU A 102 -2.18 -9.29 11.52
N THR A 103 -1.59 -10.12 12.35
CA THR A 103 -2.19 -11.38 12.78
C THR A 103 -2.13 -11.59 14.28
N ASP A 104 -3.16 -12.20 14.82
CA ASP A 104 -3.22 -12.78 16.15
C ASP A 104 -2.79 -14.27 16.18
N ASN A 105 -2.55 -14.88 14.99
CA ASN A 105 -2.18 -16.28 14.83
C ASN A 105 -1.26 -16.54 13.64
N ARG A 106 0.07 -16.45 13.86
CA ARG A 106 1.10 -16.65 12.82
C ARG A 106 0.99 -18.01 12.10
N ASN A 107 0.60 -19.06 12.79
CA ASN A 107 0.50 -20.40 12.19
C ASN A 107 -0.63 -20.48 11.17
N ARG A 108 -1.76 -19.87 11.46
CA ARG A 108 -2.87 -19.73 10.52
C ARG A 108 -2.43 -18.91 9.32
N THR A 109 -1.89 -17.73 9.53
CA THR A 109 -1.52 -16.79 8.47
C THR A 109 -0.45 -17.36 7.53
N VAL A 110 0.61 -17.98 8.06
CA VAL A 110 1.64 -18.60 7.19
C VAL A 110 1.09 -19.75 6.34
N ALA A 111 0.13 -20.52 6.89
CA ALA A 111 -0.52 -21.60 6.13
C ALA A 111 -1.38 -21.04 4.97
N ASP A 112 -2.15 -19.97 5.23
CA ASP A 112 -2.99 -19.31 4.23
C ASP A 112 -2.16 -18.64 3.14
N VAL A 113 -1.11 -17.92 3.51
CA VAL A 113 -0.18 -17.28 2.55
C VAL A 113 0.52 -18.34 1.70
N ARG A 114 1.06 -19.40 2.33
CA ARG A 114 1.72 -20.50 1.60
C ARG A 114 0.75 -21.18 0.62
N HIS A 115 -0.48 -21.40 1.04
CA HIS A 115 -1.51 -21.99 0.19
C HIS A 115 -1.82 -21.09 -1.01
N ALA A 116 -1.95 -19.76 -0.80
CA ALA A 116 -2.18 -18.81 -1.88
C ALA A 116 -1.06 -18.86 -2.92
N PHE A 117 0.21 -18.77 -2.50
CA PHE A 117 1.35 -18.90 -3.41
C PHE A 117 1.32 -20.23 -4.18
N SER A 118 1.26 -21.35 -3.46
CA SER A 118 1.35 -22.69 -4.09
C SER A 118 0.22 -22.96 -5.07
N LYS A 119 -1.00 -22.53 -4.75
CA LYS A 119 -2.19 -22.73 -5.61
C LYS A 119 -2.12 -21.98 -6.93
N HIS A 120 -1.42 -20.83 -6.95
CA HIS A 120 -1.36 -19.96 -8.12
C HIS A 120 0.02 -19.95 -8.80
N GLY A 121 0.83 -20.98 -8.57
CA GLY A 121 2.10 -21.18 -9.27
C GLY A 121 3.28 -20.34 -8.75
N GLY A 122 3.13 -19.74 -7.57
CA GLY A 122 4.21 -19.08 -6.85
C GLY A 122 4.83 -19.96 -5.78
N ASN A 123 5.80 -19.42 -5.06
CA ASN A 123 6.50 -20.08 -3.98
C ASN A 123 6.79 -19.12 -2.83
N LEU A 124 6.36 -19.47 -1.62
CA LEU A 124 6.72 -18.73 -0.42
C LEU A 124 8.20 -19.00 -0.09
N GLY A 125 8.98 -17.93 -0.02
CA GLY A 125 10.39 -17.94 0.34
C GLY A 125 10.63 -17.82 1.84
N THR A 126 11.88 -17.50 2.18
CA THR A 126 12.30 -17.16 3.54
C THR A 126 12.39 -15.65 3.70
N ASP A 127 12.47 -15.19 4.96
CA ASP A 127 12.68 -13.76 5.26
C ASP A 127 13.95 -13.26 4.57
N GLY A 128 13.88 -12.07 3.97
CA GLY A 128 15.00 -11.46 3.22
C GLY A 128 15.16 -11.99 1.79
N SER A 129 14.28 -12.87 1.29
CA SER A 129 14.41 -13.42 -0.06
C SER A 129 14.14 -12.43 -1.17
N VAL A 130 13.28 -11.41 -0.94
CA VAL A 130 12.93 -10.39 -1.94
C VAL A 130 12.90 -8.96 -1.39
N SER A 131 12.88 -8.74 -0.09
CA SER A 131 12.75 -7.41 0.53
C SER A 131 13.88 -6.45 0.14
N TYR A 132 15.08 -6.97 -0.17
CA TYR A 132 16.20 -6.17 -0.66
C TYR A 132 15.96 -5.50 -2.02
N LEU A 133 14.95 -5.97 -2.76
CA LEU A 133 14.53 -5.37 -4.04
C LEU A 133 13.64 -4.15 -3.87
N PHE A 134 13.17 -3.88 -2.66
CA PHE A 134 12.19 -2.83 -2.40
C PHE A 134 12.75 -1.76 -1.47
N THR A 135 12.40 -0.51 -1.77
CA THR A 135 12.74 0.64 -0.93
C THR A 135 11.47 1.30 -0.44
N LYS A 136 11.38 1.59 0.86
CA LYS A 136 10.26 2.32 1.43
C LYS A 136 10.39 3.80 1.10
N GLN A 137 9.35 4.38 0.49
CA GLN A 137 9.34 5.80 0.09
C GLN A 137 7.94 6.38 0.16
N GLY A 138 7.84 7.71 0.23
CA GLY A 138 6.61 8.46 0.01
C GLY A 138 6.36 8.62 -1.49
N PHE A 139 5.13 8.44 -1.90
CA PHE A 139 4.67 8.56 -3.27
C PHE A 139 3.43 9.45 -3.31
N ILE A 140 3.48 10.55 -4.08
CA ILE A 140 2.39 11.50 -4.24
C ILE A 140 2.18 11.68 -5.74
N ASN A 141 0.98 11.37 -6.22
CA ASN A 141 0.66 11.38 -7.65
C ASN A 141 -0.40 12.43 -7.99
N PHE A 142 -0.21 13.06 -9.13
CA PHE A 142 -1.18 13.93 -9.80
C PHE A 142 -1.47 13.35 -11.18
N GLU A 143 -2.74 13.03 -11.47
CA GLU A 143 -3.13 12.58 -12.83
C GLU A 143 -2.93 13.66 -13.88
N SER A 144 -2.98 14.93 -13.46
CA SER A 144 -2.70 16.10 -14.30
C SER A 144 -2.40 17.30 -13.40
N GLY A 145 -1.65 18.27 -13.91
CA GLY A 145 -1.35 19.49 -13.17
C GLY A 145 -0.32 20.36 -13.90
N ASP A 146 -0.03 21.50 -13.29
CA ASP A 146 1.05 22.36 -13.75
C ASP A 146 2.37 21.81 -13.21
N GLU A 147 3.20 21.29 -14.11
CA GLU A 147 4.47 20.63 -13.79
C GLU A 147 5.41 21.57 -13.02
N ASP A 148 5.54 22.81 -13.49
CA ASP A 148 6.45 23.79 -12.89
C ASP A 148 6.02 24.14 -11.46
N GLN A 149 4.72 24.31 -11.22
CA GLN A 149 4.19 24.61 -9.89
C GLN A 149 4.34 23.43 -8.91
N ILE A 150 4.04 22.20 -9.39
CA ILE A 150 4.18 20.99 -8.56
C ILE A 150 5.65 20.77 -8.22
N MET A 151 6.54 20.90 -9.21
CA MET A 151 7.98 20.73 -9.02
C MET A 151 8.54 21.75 -8.04
N GLU A 152 8.24 23.04 -8.20
CA GLU A 152 8.69 24.09 -7.29
C GLU A 152 8.23 23.82 -5.85
N ALA A 153 6.93 23.61 -5.66
CA ALA A 153 6.37 23.38 -4.32
C ALA A 153 6.89 22.09 -3.66
N ALA A 154 7.06 21.01 -4.43
CA ALA A 154 7.55 19.73 -3.93
C ALA A 154 9.02 19.79 -3.52
N LEU A 155 9.89 20.34 -4.36
CA LEU A 155 11.32 20.42 -4.09
C LEU A 155 11.63 21.40 -2.95
N ASP A 156 10.93 22.53 -2.89
CA ASP A 156 11.06 23.50 -1.78
C ASP A 156 10.63 22.88 -0.43
N ALA A 157 9.68 21.95 -0.45
CA ALA A 157 9.22 21.22 0.73
C ALA A 157 10.09 20.00 1.10
N GLY A 158 11.10 19.65 0.29
CA GLY A 158 12.04 18.57 0.55
C GLY A 158 11.73 17.25 -0.13
N ALA A 159 11.03 17.26 -1.27
CA ALA A 159 10.90 16.06 -2.11
C ALA A 159 12.26 15.62 -2.67
N ASP A 160 12.45 14.32 -2.79
CA ASP A 160 13.68 13.73 -3.36
C ASP A 160 13.70 13.84 -4.89
N ASP A 161 12.53 13.67 -5.53
CA ASP A 161 12.41 13.69 -6.99
C ASP A 161 10.99 14.05 -7.43
N VAL A 162 10.88 14.58 -8.65
CA VAL A 162 9.60 14.85 -9.33
C VAL A 162 9.71 14.33 -10.76
N ILE A 163 8.83 13.39 -11.11
CA ILE A 163 8.85 12.67 -12.38
C ILE A 163 7.60 13.01 -13.18
N THR A 164 7.77 13.57 -14.36
CA THR A 164 6.67 13.74 -15.33
C THR A 164 6.63 12.52 -16.24
N ASN A 165 5.48 11.85 -16.27
CA ASN A 165 5.25 10.66 -17.08
C ASN A 165 4.79 11.01 -18.50
N ASP A 166 4.93 10.06 -19.43
CA ASP A 166 4.53 10.22 -20.83
C ASP A 166 3.02 10.48 -21.02
N ASP A 167 2.20 10.09 -20.07
CA ASP A 167 0.74 10.31 -20.03
C ASP A 167 0.35 11.68 -19.43
N GLY A 168 1.34 12.48 -19.01
CA GLY A 168 1.15 13.79 -18.40
C GLY A 168 0.87 13.73 -16.89
N SER A 169 0.87 12.57 -16.27
CA SER A 169 0.83 12.43 -14.82
C SER A 169 2.16 12.81 -14.18
N ILE A 170 2.13 13.26 -12.93
CA ILE A 170 3.31 13.73 -12.19
C ILE A 170 3.41 12.96 -10.90
N ASP A 171 4.58 12.37 -10.67
CA ASP A 171 4.90 11.62 -9.46
C ASP A 171 5.93 12.37 -8.63
N VAL A 172 5.61 12.65 -7.37
CA VAL A 172 6.52 13.26 -6.40
C VAL A 172 6.98 12.16 -5.44
N ILE A 173 8.30 12.02 -5.32
CA ILE A 173 8.96 11.01 -4.50
C ILE A 173 9.56 11.68 -3.28
N THR A 174 9.38 11.08 -2.11
CA THR A 174 9.92 11.57 -0.84
C THR A 174 10.51 10.44 -0.01
N THR A 175 11.30 10.77 1.01
CA THR A 175 11.53 9.83 2.10
C THR A 175 10.20 9.56 2.83
N PRO A 176 10.07 8.43 3.56
CA PRO A 176 8.88 8.19 4.41
C PRO A 176 8.70 9.27 5.49
N GLU A 177 9.80 9.84 5.97
CA GLU A 177 9.85 10.86 7.02
C GLU A 177 9.32 12.22 6.54
N ASP A 178 9.66 12.60 5.30
CA ASP A 178 9.28 13.89 4.71
C ASP A 178 7.93 13.86 4.01
N PHE A 179 7.32 12.67 3.86
CA PHE A 179 6.08 12.47 3.13
C PHE A 179 4.96 13.43 3.54
N PHE A 180 4.71 13.58 4.84
CA PHE A 180 3.65 14.47 5.31
C PHE A 180 3.99 15.94 5.10
N THR A 181 5.25 16.33 5.30
CA THR A 181 5.71 17.71 5.09
C THR A 181 5.48 18.12 3.63
N VAL A 182 5.89 17.27 2.69
CA VAL A 182 5.74 17.55 1.26
C VAL A 182 4.26 17.54 0.85
N LYS A 183 3.49 16.54 1.30
CA LYS A 183 2.06 16.44 1.00
C LYS A 183 1.29 17.66 1.50
N ASP A 184 1.54 18.09 2.75
CA ASP A 184 0.85 19.22 3.37
C ASP A 184 1.22 20.52 2.63
N ALA A 185 2.50 20.72 2.27
CA ALA A 185 2.95 21.88 1.50
C ALA A 185 2.29 21.96 0.11
N LEU A 186 2.19 20.84 -0.60
CA LEU A 186 1.49 20.78 -1.89
C LEU A 186 0.01 21.16 -1.73
N THR A 187 -0.66 20.62 -0.72
CA THR A 187 -2.07 20.94 -0.44
C THR A 187 -2.27 22.42 -0.06
N GLU A 188 -1.37 22.99 0.75
CA GLU A 188 -1.39 24.42 1.11
C GLU A 188 -1.16 25.33 -0.10
N ALA A 189 -0.38 24.87 -1.09
CA ALA A 189 -0.20 25.56 -2.37
C ALA A 189 -1.42 25.42 -3.30
N GLY A 190 -2.49 24.71 -2.88
CA GLY A 190 -3.69 24.47 -3.68
C GLY A 190 -3.54 23.34 -4.71
N LEU A 191 -2.49 22.52 -4.56
CA LEU A 191 -2.19 21.39 -5.42
C LEU A 191 -2.69 20.12 -4.73
N GLU A 192 -3.87 19.64 -5.13
CA GLU A 192 -4.52 18.45 -4.56
C GLU A 192 -4.05 17.17 -5.26
N PRO A 193 -3.30 16.28 -4.59
CA PRO A 193 -2.88 15.03 -5.20
C PRO A 193 -4.05 14.07 -5.40
N THR A 194 -4.03 13.32 -6.49
CA THR A 194 -4.98 12.24 -6.75
C THR A 194 -4.73 11.07 -5.81
N HIS A 195 -3.45 10.80 -5.55
CA HIS A 195 -2.99 9.75 -4.65
C HIS A 195 -1.82 10.21 -3.82
N ALA A 196 -1.78 9.81 -2.54
CA ALA A 196 -0.64 10.02 -1.68
C ALA A 196 -0.53 8.89 -0.63
N GLN A 197 0.62 8.21 -0.61
CA GLN A 197 0.87 7.13 0.34
C GLN A 197 2.37 6.88 0.56
N VAL A 198 2.69 6.24 1.68
CA VAL A 198 4.01 5.62 1.86
C VAL A 198 3.91 4.18 1.36
N THR A 199 4.82 3.78 0.48
CA THR A 199 4.78 2.47 -0.21
C THR A 199 6.17 1.84 -0.28
N MET A 200 6.23 0.59 -0.78
CA MET A 200 7.47 -0.13 -1.06
C MET A 200 7.70 -0.18 -2.57
N GLU A 201 8.69 0.56 -3.04
CA GLU A 201 9.00 0.66 -4.46
C GLU A 201 10.06 -0.36 -4.86
N PRO A 202 9.81 -1.18 -5.91
CA PRO A 202 10.79 -2.14 -6.41
C PRO A 202 11.87 -1.46 -7.25
N SER A 203 13.13 -1.84 -7.02
CA SER A 203 14.29 -1.38 -7.80
C SER A 203 14.36 -1.96 -9.22
N THR A 204 13.70 -3.09 -9.44
CA THR A 204 13.64 -3.79 -10.73
C THR A 204 12.24 -4.31 -10.98
N ARG A 205 11.82 -4.33 -12.25
CA ARG A 205 10.51 -4.83 -12.67
C ARG A 205 10.64 -6.07 -13.54
N VAL A 206 9.65 -6.94 -13.47
CA VAL A 206 9.56 -8.18 -14.28
C VAL A 206 8.34 -8.06 -15.17
N GLU A 207 8.56 -7.98 -16.48
CA GLU A 207 7.49 -7.94 -17.47
C GLU A 207 6.80 -9.32 -17.56
N LEU A 208 5.46 -9.32 -17.55
CA LEU A 208 4.66 -10.52 -17.64
C LEU A 208 3.91 -10.59 -18.99
N ASN A 209 3.96 -11.77 -19.62
CA ASN A 209 3.07 -12.08 -20.74
C ASN A 209 1.62 -12.31 -20.25
N LEU A 210 0.66 -12.34 -21.19
CA LEU A 210 -0.78 -12.47 -20.86
C LEU A 210 -1.10 -13.67 -19.94
N ASN A 211 -0.55 -14.85 -20.24
CA ASN A 211 -0.85 -16.05 -19.46
C ASN A 211 -0.32 -15.99 -18.04
N ASP A 212 0.89 -15.44 -17.86
CA ASP A 212 1.49 -15.28 -16.54
C ASP A 212 0.83 -14.11 -15.78
N ALA A 213 0.47 -13.02 -16.46
CA ALA A 213 -0.26 -11.91 -15.89
C ALA A 213 -1.62 -12.35 -15.33
N GLU A 214 -2.38 -13.16 -16.07
CA GLU A 214 -3.67 -13.69 -15.62
C GLU A 214 -3.58 -14.52 -14.33
N LYS A 215 -2.57 -15.39 -14.25
CA LYS A 215 -2.33 -16.22 -13.05
C LYS A 215 -1.78 -15.36 -11.90
N PHE A 216 -0.88 -14.42 -12.22
CA PHE A 216 -0.31 -13.50 -11.25
C PHE A 216 -1.41 -12.65 -10.60
N MET A 217 -2.32 -12.07 -11.37
CA MET A 217 -3.45 -11.30 -10.84
C MET A 217 -4.32 -12.13 -9.90
N LYS A 218 -4.57 -13.41 -10.23
CA LYS A 218 -5.30 -14.33 -9.34
C LYS A 218 -4.54 -14.59 -8.02
N LEU A 219 -3.21 -14.65 -8.07
CA LEU A 219 -2.37 -14.76 -6.87
C LEU A 219 -2.50 -13.51 -6.00
N ILE A 220 -2.33 -12.32 -6.59
CA ILE A 220 -2.44 -11.06 -5.86
C ILE A 220 -3.83 -10.90 -5.26
N ASP A 221 -4.89 -11.14 -6.04
CA ASP A 221 -6.26 -11.10 -5.53
C ASP A 221 -6.47 -12.03 -4.33
N ARG A 222 -5.91 -13.26 -4.40
CA ARG A 222 -6.01 -14.21 -3.30
C ARG A 222 -5.24 -13.77 -2.06
N LEU A 223 -4.04 -13.21 -2.23
CA LEU A 223 -3.24 -12.68 -1.11
C LEU A 223 -3.93 -11.49 -0.45
N GLU A 224 -4.43 -10.54 -1.24
CA GLU A 224 -5.17 -9.38 -0.75
C GLU A 224 -6.48 -9.76 -0.04
N ASP A 225 -7.10 -10.87 -0.44
CA ASP A 225 -8.35 -11.38 0.15
C ASP A 225 -8.16 -12.06 1.53
N LEU A 226 -6.94 -12.36 1.95
CA LEU A 226 -6.68 -12.92 3.27
C LEU A 226 -6.98 -11.89 4.37
N ASP A 227 -7.64 -12.32 5.43
CA ASP A 227 -8.12 -11.44 6.51
C ASP A 227 -6.97 -10.77 7.31
N ASP A 228 -5.80 -11.41 7.33
CA ASP A 228 -4.63 -10.89 8.05
C ASP A 228 -3.71 -10.06 7.15
N THR A 229 -3.86 -10.13 5.82
CA THR A 229 -3.06 -9.33 4.89
C THR A 229 -3.46 -7.86 4.95
N GLN A 230 -2.50 -6.98 5.11
CA GLN A 230 -2.68 -5.53 5.04
C GLN A 230 -2.35 -5.02 3.63
N GLU A 231 -1.10 -5.22 3.20
CA GLU A 231 -0.60 -4.75 1.92
C GLU A 231 0.14 -5.88 1.18
N VAL A 232 0.07 -5.85 -0.15
CA VAL A 232 0.81 -6.75 -1.03
C VAL A 232 1.62 -5.89 -2.01
N TYR A 233 2.94 -6.00 -1.94
CA TYR A 233 3.86 -5.31 -2.84
C TYR A 233 4.46 -6.30 -3.81
N HIS A 234 4.73 -5.86 -5.04
CA HIS A 234 5.35 -6.72 -6.05
C HIS A 234 6.08 -5.92 -7.11
N ASN A 235 6.93 -6.59 -7.87
CA ASN A 235 7.69 -5.99 -8.96
C ASN A 235 7.22 -6.42 -10.38
N ALA A 236 6.02 -6.99 -10.49
CA ALA A 236 5.46 -7.31 -11.80
C ALA A 236 5.18 -6.04 -12.60
N ASP A 237 5.51 -6.08 -13.88
CA ASP A 237 5.14 -5.10 -14.89
C ASP A 237 4.20 -5.74 -15.93
N ILE A 238 3.02 -5.16 -16.09
CA ILE A 238 1.99 -5.65 -17.00
C ILE A 238 1.67 -4.52 -17.97
N SER A 239 2.00 -4.70 -19.23
CA SER A 239 1.79 -3.69 -20.27
C SER A 239 0.29 -3.40 -20.48
N ASP A 240 -0.04 -2.21 -21.02
CA ASP A 240 -1.43 -1.82 -21.29
C ASP A 240 -2.11 -2.76 -22.28
N GLU A 241 -1.35 -3.30 -23.23
CA GLU A 241 -1.85 -4.28 -24.21
C GLU A 241 -2.28 -5.58 -23.53
N VAL A 242 -1.52 -6.04 -22.54
CA VAL A 242 -1.84 -7.22 -21.75
C VAL A 242 -2.99 -6.93 -20.80
N MET A 243 -2.98 -5.76 -20.14
CA MET A 243 -4.07 -5.34 -19.24
C MET A 243 -5.42 -5.20 -19.93
N ALA A 244 -5.45 -4.78 -21.19
CA ALA A 244 -6.69 -4.66 -21.95
C ALA A 244 -7.31 -6.02 -22.31
N GLN A 245 -6.55 -7.12 -22.19
CA GLN A 245 -6.99 -8.50 -22.49
C GLN A 245 -7.35 -9.29 -21.22
N LEU A 246 -7.04 -8.79 -20.01
CA LEU A 246 -7.39 -9.36 -18.71
C LEU A 246 -8.80 -8.95 -18.27
#